data_4d9d308d248e6e8fd3d70340dd0c56a6
#
_entry.id   4d9d308d248e6e8fd3d70340dd0c56a6
#
_cell.length_a   1.000
_cell.length_b   1.000
_cell.length_c   1.000
_cell.angle_alpha   90.00
_cell.angle_beta   90.00
_cell.angle_gamma   90.00
#
_symmetry.space_group_name_H-M   'P 1'
#
loop_
_entity.id
_entity.type
_entity.pdbx_description
1 polymer ?
#
loop_
_entity_poly.entity_id
_entity_poly.type
_entity_poly.pdbx_seq_one_letter_code
_entity_poly.pdbx_strand_id
1 'polypeptide(L)'
;MVTARPAGRGGRGARERILTAATTLFHREGIHATGVERLTEHAHVSKRTFYQHFSSKNDLVEEYLRRIHHAGGMPSEQAIDAADASPRGRLLAIFDSAPGSRLRGCPFHNAAVEAADAMPGVEDIVHEHKLDFTARLIHTATEAGARDPYRLGNQLAVLFEGAKALATSLNDTSPLLHARSAAETLIDAATIDSGK
;
A
#
# COMPACT_ATOMS: atom_id res chain seq x y z
N MET A 1 12.31 40.56 -36.63
CA MET A 1 12.46 39.13 -36.38
C MET A 1 11.95 38.87 -34.98
N VAL A 2 10.71 38.32 -34.86
CA VAL A 2 10.12 37.97 -33.58
C VAL A 2 10.42 36.48 -33.38
N THR A 3 11.29 36.16 -32.43
CA THR A 3 11.62 34.79 -32.08
C THR A 3 10.46 34.18 -31.33
N ALA A 4 9.76 33.23 -31.93
CA ALA A 4 8.72 32.44 -31.32
C ALA A 4 9.31 31.65 -30.13
N ARG A 5 8.79 31.89 -28.93
CA ARG A 5 9.02 31.10 -27.74
C ARG A 5 8.49 29.67 -27.96
N PRO A 6 9.26 28.61 -27.71
CA PRO A 6 8.75 27.26 -27.91
C PRO A 6 7.62 27.01 -26.91
N ALA A 7 6.47 26.63 -27.45
CA ALA A 7 5.28 26.26 -26.68
C ALA A 7 5.59 25.11 -25.72
N GLY A 8 5.18 25.30 -24.48
CA GLY A 8 5.51 24.53 -23.29
C GLY A 8 5.44 23.00 -23.41
N ARG A 9 6.54 22.36 -23.12
CA ARG A 9 6.62 20.97 -22.63
C ARG A 9 5.97 20.78 -21.24
N GLY A 10 5.19 21.76 -20.75
CA GLY A 10 4.66 21.80 -19.38
C GLY A 10 3.40 20.97 -19.13
N GLY A 11 2.56 20.68 -20.13
CA GLY A 11 1.24 20.10 -19.92
C GLY A 11 1.19 18.57 -19.89
N ARG A 12 1.80 17.92 -20.89
CA ARG A 12 1.82 16.45 -20.95
C ARG A 12 2.86 15.88 -19.99
N GLY A 13 2.41 15.08 -19.03
CA GLY A 13 3.26 14.43 -18.03
C GLY A 13 3.45 15.22 -16.72
N ALA A 14 2.94 16.45 -16.58
CA ALA A 14 3.02 17.16 -15.30
C ALA A 14 2.25 16.44 -14.19
N ARG A 15 1.05 15.95 -14.48
CA ARG A 15 0.25 15.15 -13.54
C ARG A 15 1.03 13.92 -13.06
N GLU A 16 1.66 13.20 -13.98
CA GLU A 16 2.44 12.02 -13.66
C GLU A 16 3.70 12.34 -12.84
N ARG A 17 4.39 13.44 -13.15
CA ARG A 17 5.53 13.88 -12.32
C ARG A 17 5.11 14.26 -10.91
N ILE A 18 3.95 14.91 -10.73
CA ILE A 18 3.40 15.23 -9.41
C ILE A 18 3.07 13.94 -8.63
N LEU A 19 2.43 12.97 -9.27
CA LEU A 19 2.13 11.68 -8.65
C LEU A 19 3.40 10.89 -8.29
N THR A 20 4.41 10.90 -9.14
CA THR A 20 5.70 10.27 -8.85
C THR A 20 6.39 10.96 -7.68
N ALA A 21 6.35 12.29 -7.63
CA ALA A 21 6.86 13.08 -6.51
C ALA A 21 6.11 12.74 -5.21
N ALA A 22 4.78 12.66 -5.28
CA ALA A 22 3.94 12.26 -4.14
C ALA A 22 4.31 10.87 -3.63
N THR A 23 4.42 9.88 -4.52
CA THR A 23 4.82 8.52 -4.16
C THR A 23 6.16 8.50 -3.43
N THR A 24 7.15 9.24 -3.93
CA THR A 24 8.47 9.31 -3.32
C THR A 24 8.47 10.01 -1.97
N LEU A 25 7.83 11.18 -1.90
CA LEU A 25 7.89 12.04 -0.73
C LEU A 25 6.97 11.54 0.39
N PHE A 26 5.74 11.12 0.08
CA PHE A 26 4.82 10.56 1.08
C PHE A 26 5.38 9.29 1.71
N HIS A 27 6.04 8.46 0.92
CA HIS A 27 6.71 7.27 1.45
C HIS A 27 7.92 7.62 2.32
N ARG A 28 8.69 8.66 1.97
CA ARG A 28 9.93 9.02 2.69
C ARG A 28 9.72 9.96 3.87
N GLU A 29 8.86 10.93 3.73
CA GLU A 29 8.69 12.06 4.64
C GLU A 29 7.36 12.01 5.39
N GLY A 30 6.37 11.27 4.89
CA GLY A 30 4.99 11.23 5.38
C GLY A 30 4.08 12.22 4.63
N ILE A 31 2.78 11.96 4.69
CA ILE A 31 1.78 12.80 4.00
C ILE A 31 1.71 14.18 4.65
N HIS A 32 1.66 14.24 5.98
CA HIS A 32 1.46 15.49 6.71
C HIS A 32 2.65 16.44 6.55
N ALA A 33 3.87 15.91 6.67
CA ALA A 33 5.10 16.66 6.57
C ALA A 33 5.40 17.18 5.14
N THR A 34 4.81 16.57 4.12
CA THR A 34 5.06 16.92 2.72
C THR A 34 4.12 18.04 2.26
N GLY A 35 4.60 19.27 2.17
CA GLY A 35 3.84 20.41 1.65
C GLY A 35 3.80 20.49 0.12
N VAL A 36 2.84 21.28 -0.43
CA VAL A 36 2.71 21.51 -1.88
C VAL A 36 3.98 22.10 -2.49
N GLU A 37 4.71 22.95 -1.76
CA GLU A 37 5.99 23.51 -2.21
C GLU A 37 7.00 22.41 -2.48
N ARG A 38 7.17 21.50 -1.53
CA ARG A 38 8.08 20.37 -1.63
C ARG A 38 7.72 19.44 -2.79
N LEU A 39 6.41 19.19 -2.99
CA LEU A 39 5.90 18.40 -4.12
C LEU A 39 6.22 19.04 -5.46
N THR A 40 5.97 20.36 -5.59
CA THR A 40 6.19 21.09 -6.85
C THR A 40 7.67 21.22 -7.20
N GLU A 41 8.54 21.44 -6.22
CA GLU A 41 9.99 21.41 -6.39
C GLU A 41 10.46 20.05 -6.92
N HIS A 42 10.06 18.97 -6.25
CA HIS A 42 10.47 17.62 -6.62
C HIS A 42 9.91 17.18 -7.99
N ALA A 43 8.69 17.60 -8.31
CA ALA A 43 8.06 17.33 -9.61
C ALA A 43 8.55 18.25 -10.74
N HIS A 44 9.36 19.26 -10.44
CA HIS A 44 9.80 20.31 -11.38
C HIS A 44 8.60 20.98 -12.10
N VAL A 45 7.60 21.40 -11.31
CA VAL A 45 6.42 22.12 -11.81
C VAL A 45 6.19 23.37 -10.97
N SER A 46 5.39 24.33 -11.52
CA SER A 46 4.94 25.49 -10.73
C SER A 46 3.76 25.12 -9.82
N LYS A 47 3.53 25.88 -8.74
CA LYS A 47 2.29 25.78 -7.94
C LYS A 47 1.03 25.93 -8.80
N ARG A 48 1.07 26.84 -9.78
CA ARG A 48 -0.04 27.01 -10.73
C ARG A 48 -0.31 25.70 -11.49
N THR A 49 0.74 25.04 -11.96
CA THR A 49 0.62 23.75 -12.68
C THR A 49 0.07 22.65 -11.75
N PHE A 50 0.50 22.63 -10.48
CA PHE A 50 -0.04 21.72 -9.49
C PHE A 50 -1.56 21.88 -9.37
N TYR A 51 -2.04 23.10 -9.13
CA TYR A 51 -3.47 23.40 -8.95
C TYR A 51 -4.30 23.28 -10.24
N GLN A 52 -3.68 23.20 -11.41
CA GLN A 52 -4.36 22.83 -12.66
C GLN A 52 -4.68 21.33 -12.74
N HIS A 53 -3.97 20.48 -11.99
CA HIS A 53 -4.13 19.03 -12.01
C HIS A 53 -4.79 18.45 -10.75
N PHE A 54 -4.59 19.10 -9.61
CA PHE A 54 -5.13 18.71 -8.31
C PHE A 54 -5.65 19.94 -7.61
N SER A 55 -6.93 19.95 -7.22
CA SER A 55 -7.56 21.12 -6.59
C SER A 55 -7.02 21.36 -5.18
N SER A 56 -6.51 20.31 -4.55
CA SER A 56 -5.93 20.34 -3.21
C SER A 56 -4.82 19.30 -3.04
N LYS A 57 -4.10 19.37 -1.92
CA LYS A 57 -3.19 18.29 -1.52
C LYS A 57 -3.98 17.01 -1.19
N ASN A 58 -5.19 17.13 -0.65
CA ASN A 58 -6.05 16.00 -0.32
C ASN A 58 -6.42 15.20 -1.58
N ASP A 59 -6.81 15.88 -2.67
CA ASP A 59 -7.06 15.22 -3.96
C ASP A 59 -5.85 14.43 -4.48
N LEU A 60 -4.64 14.99 -4.27
CA LEU A 60 -3.42 14.28 -4.64
C LEU A 60 -3.19 13.06 -3.75
N VAL A 61 -3.47 13.13 -2.44
CA VAL A 61 -3.35 12.00 -1.51
C VAL A 61 -4.33 10.91 -1.89
N GLU A 62 -5.59 11.25 -2.16
CA GLU A 62 -6.59 10.29 -2.62
C GLU A 62 -6.16 9.59 -3.91
N GLU A 63 -5.71 10.35 -4.91
CA GLU A 63 -5.25 9.79 -6.19
C GLU A 63 -4.02 8.89 -6.03
N TYR A 64 -3.09 9.26 -5.14
CA TYR A 64 -1.93 8.45 -4.78
C TYR A 64 -2.35 7.10 -4.19
N LEU A 65 -3.30 7.10 -3.25
CA LEU A 65 -3.79 5.87 -2.61
C LEU A 65 -4.59 5.02 -3.59
N ARG A 66 -5.50 5.62 -4.38
CA ARG A 66 -6.25 4.92 -5.44
C ARG A 66 -5.30 4.23 -6.42
N ARG A 67 -4.22 4.89 -6.82
CA ARG A 67 -3.23 4.30 -7.73
C ARG A 67 -2.57 3.05 -7.13
N ILE A 68 -2.22 3.08 -5.85
CA ILE A 68 -1.66 1.89 -5.17
C ILE A 68 -2.72 0.79 -5.08
N HIS A 69 -3.94 1.14 -4.68
CA HIS A 69 -5.05 0.19 -4.58
C HIS A 69 -5.33 -0.50 -5.93
N HIS A 70 -5.50 0.26 -7.02
CA HIS A 70 -5.74 -0.29 -8.34
C HIS A 70 -4.56 -1.11 -8.90
N ALA A 71 -3.35 -0.89 -8.40
CA ALA A 71 -2.20 -1.73 -8.73
C ALA A 71 -2.16 -3.04 -7.91
N GLY A 72 -3.16 -3.33 -7.08
CA GLY A 72 -3.22 -4.51 -6.22
C GLY A 72 -2.53 -4.34 -4.88
N GLY A 73 -2.29 -3.09 -4.45
CA GLY A 73 -1.65 -2.77 -3.17
C GLY A 73 -0.13 -2.66 -3.25
N MET A 74 0.51 -2.82 -2.12
CA MET A 74 1.98 -2.83 -2.01
C MET A 74 2.57 -4.15 -2.53
N PRO A 75 3.86 -4.20 -2.92
CA PRO A 75 4.47 -5.43 -3.44
C PRO A 75 4.27 -6.67 -2.56
N SER A 76 4.29 -6.51 -1.23
CA SER A 76 3.99 -7.60 -0.29
C SER A 76 2.53 -8.08 -0.38
N GLU A 77 1.59 -7.19 -0.66
CA GLU A 77 0.16 -7.53 -0.84
C GLU A 77 -0.09 -8.16 -2.21
N GLN A 78 0.64 -7.71 -3.24
CA GLN A 78 0.59 -8.29 -4.60
C GLN A 78 1.11 -9.73 -4.65
N ALA A 79 1.97 -10.13 -3.70
CA ALA A 79 2.52 -11.48 -3.64
C ALA A 79 1.43 -12.56 -3.49
N ILE A 80 0.24 -12.20 -3.00
CA ILE A 80 -0.90 -13.12 -2.90
C ILE A 80 -1.45 -13.54 -4.26
N ASP A 81 -1.21 -12.76 -5.31
CA ASP A 81 -1.71 -13.02 -6.67
C ASP A 81 -0.69 -13.76 -7.55
N ALA A 82 0.43 -14.22 -7.00
CA ALA A 82 1.46 -14.92 -7.75
C ALA A 82 0.92 -16.26 -8.31
N ALA A 83 0.69 -16.32 -9.63
CA ALA A 83 0.05 -17.45 -10.30
C ALA A 83 0.83 -18.78 -10.19
N ASP A 84 2.16 -18.67 -10.12
CA ASP A 84 3.05 -19.85 -10.12
C ASP A 84 3.26 -20.46 -8.72
N ALA A 85 2.76 -19.82 -7.66
CA ALA A 85 2.88 -20.27 -6.29
C ALA A 85 1.64 -21.05 -5.83
N SER A 86 1.83 -22.07 -4.97
CA SER A 86 0.70 -22.75 -4.33
C SER A 86 -0.10 -21.76 -3.46
N PRO A 87 -1.41 -22.00 -3.23
CA PRO A 87 -2.22 -21.15 -2.36
C PRO A 87 -1.58 -20.92 -0.97
N ARG A 88 -1.03 -21.98 -0.36
CA ARG A 88 -0.25 -21.88 0.89
C ARG A 88 0.97 -20.96 0.73
N GLY A 89 1.70 -21.11 -0.36
CA GLY A 89 2.87 -20.28 -0.67
C GLY A 89 2.50 -18.81 -0.82
N ARG A 90 1.40 -18.50 -1.50
CA ARG A 90 0.86 -17.14 -1.67
C ARG A 90 0.47 -16.49 -0.33
N LEU A 91 -0.21 -17.24 0.55
CA LEU A 91 -0.56 -16.78 1.90
C LEU A 91 0.68 -16.44 2.76
N LEU A 92 1.78 -17.15 2.56
CA LEU A 92 3.02 -16.90 3.30
C LEU A 92 3.87 -15.79 2.69
N ALA A 93 3.83 -15.64 1.37
CA ALA A 93 4.64 -14.66 0.64
C ALA A 93 4.34 -13.20 1.02
N ILE A 94 3.14 -12.90 1.55
CA ILE A 94 2.80 -11.55 2.03
C ILE A 94 3.72 -11.08 3.17
N PHE A 95 4.28 -12.01 3.94
CA PHE A 95 5.19 -11.72 5.06
C PHE A 95 6.65 -11.59 4.62
N ASP A 96 6.97 -11.91 3.38
CA ASP A 96 8.33 -11.78 2.87
C ASP A 96 8.67 -10.30 2.65
N SER A 97 9.83 -9.89 3.15
CA SER A 97 10.33 -8.53 3.00
C SER A 97 11.60 -8.51 2.17
N ALA A 98 11.73 -7.53 1.27
CA ALA A 98 12.96 -7.33 0.55
C ALA A 98 14.08 -6.88 1.53
N PRO A 99 15.27 -7.48 1.47
CA PRO A 99 16.39 -7.08 2.32
C PRO A 99 16.75 -5.59 2.11
N GLY A 100 17.03 -4.87 3.19
CA GLY A 100 17.57 -3.51 3.15
C GLY A 100 16.55 -2.39 2.86
N SER A 101 15.26 -2.68 2.75
CA SER A 101 14.25 -1.64 2.62
C SER A 101 14.03 -0.91 3.95
N ARG A 102 14.11 0.43 3.94
CA ARG A 102 13.69 1.21 5.10
C ARG A 102 12.19 1.03 5.29
N LEU A 103 11.81 0.49 6.44
CA LEU A 103 10.42 0.21 6.77
C LEU A 103 9.71 1.53 7.12
N ARG A 104 8.81 1.98 6.24
CA ARG A 104 8.00 3.20 6.43
C ARG A 104 6.53 2.90 6.71
N GLY A 105 6.20 1.65 6.95
CA GLY A 105 4.82 1.22 7.19
C GLY A 105 3.99 1.07 5.91
N CYS A 106 2.71 0.85 6.13
CA CYS A 106 1.72 0.75 5.06
C CYS A 106 1.23 2.17 4.71
N PRO A 107 1.25 2.59 3.43
CA PRO A 107 0.72 3.89 3.01
C PRO A 107 -0.71 4.14 3.46
N PHE A 108 -1.56 3.11 3.42
CA PHE A 108 -2.96 3.20 3.85
C PHE A 108 -3.08 3.36 5.36
N HIS A 109 -2.29 2.62 6.16
CA HIS A 109 -2.27 2.79 7.60
C HIS A 109 -1.79 4.20 7.99
N ASN A 110 -0.71 4.66 7.39
CA ASN A 110 -0.17 6.01 7.63
C ASN A 110 -1.20 7.08 7.24
N ALA A 111 -1.86 6.91 6.08
CA ALA A 111 -2.91 7.81 5.64
C ALA A 111 -4.10 7.83 6.61
N ALA A 112 -4.54 6.68 7.11
CA ALA A 112 -5.64 6.61 8.08
C ALA A 112 -5.30 7.36 9.38
N VAL A 113 -4.07 7.21 9.89
CA VAL A 113 -3.62 7.90 11.11
C VAL A 113 -3.46 9.41 10.89
N GLU A 114 -2.92 9.80 9.72
CA GLU A 114 -2.67 11.21 9.40
C GLU A 114 -3.94 11.95 8.91
N ALA A 115 -4.92 11.23 8.36
CA ALA A 115 -6.15 11.80 7.78
C ALA A 115 -7.30 11.95 8.79
N ALA A 116 -7.17 11.38 9.98
CA ALA A 116 -8.23 11.31 10.97
C ALA A 116 -9.06 12.62 11.03
N ASP A 117 -10.35 12.52 10.73
CA ASP A 117 -11.33 13.62 10.70
C ASP A 117 -11.12 14.73 9.65
N ALA A 118 -9.99 14.76 8.92
CA ALA A 118 -9.64 15.85 8.01
C ALA A 118 -9.80 15.52 6.52
N MET A 119 -9.86 14.23 6.15
CA MET A 119 -9.87 13.77 4.76
C MET A 119 -10.83 12.59 4.56
N PRO A 120 -12.16 12.80 4.51
CA PRO A 120 -13.16 11.71 4.40
C PRO A 120 -12.92 10.79 3.18
N GLY A 121 -12.53 11.36 2.03
CA GLY A 121 -12.24 10.56 0.83
C GLY A 121 -11.02 9.62 0.98
N VAL A 122 -10.09 9.93 1.86
CA VAL A 122 -8.96 9.05 2.20
C VAL A 122 -9.45 7.89 3.07
N GLU A 123 -10.34 8.12 4.01
CA GLU A 123 -10.91 7.07 4.86
C GLU A 123 -11.65 6.02 4.04
N ASP A 124 -12.47 6.43 3.06
CA ASP A 124 -13.19 5.53 2.17
C ASP A 124 -12.23 4.64 1.37
N ILE A 125 -11.16 5.23 0.81
CA ILE A 125 -10.16 4.49 0.03
C ILE A 125 -9.39 3.50 0.91
N VAL A 126 -9.03 3.90 2.13
CA VAL A 126 -8.37 3.02 3.09
C VAL A 126 -9.26 1.85 3.45
N HIS A 127 -10.54 2.12 3.76
CA HIS A 127 -11.52 1.09 4.09
C HIS A 127 -11.69 0.08 2.95
N GLU A 128 -11.93 0.58 1.73
CA GLU A 128 -12.06 -0.25 0.53
C GLU A 128 -10.84 -1.14 0.32
N HIS A 129 -9.64 -0.56 0.41
CA HIS A 129 -8.39 -1.30 0.23
C HIS A 129 -8.21 -2.42 1.27
N LYS A 130 -8.52 -2.14 2.54
CA LYS A 130 -8.38 -3.15 3.61
C LYS A 130 -9.38 -4.29 3.47
N LEU A 131 -10.61 -4.00 3.05
CA LEU A 131 -11.62 -5.02 2.77
C LEU A 131 -11.21 -5.87 1.56
N ASP A 132 -10.73 -5.25 0.47
CA ASP A 132 -10.27 -5.96 -0.72
C ASP A 132 -9.12 -6.91 -0.39
N PHE A 133 -8.08 -6.42 0.28
CA PHE A 133 -6.95 -7.26 0.67
C PHE A 133 -7.37 -8.43 1.56
N THR A 134 -8.27 -8.20 2.53
CA THR A 134 -8.81 -9.26 3.38
C THR A 134 -9.61 -10.28 2.58
N ALA A 135 -10.42 -9.83 1.61
CA ALA A 135 -11.17 -10.72 0.72
C ALA A 135 -10.25 -11.60 -0.13
N ARG A 136 -9.14 -11.07 -0.62
CA ARG A 136 -8.12 -11.83 -1.36
C ARG A 136 -7.47 -12.90 -0.47
N LEU A 137 -7.17 -12.60 0.80
CA LEU A 137 -6.69 -13.58 1.78
C LEU A 137 -7.71 -14.71 2.02
N ILE A 138 -8.98 -14.35 2.19
CA ILE A 138 -10.08 -15.33 2.36
C ILE A 138 -10.20 -16.22 1.13
N HIS A 139 -10.16 -15.65 -0.07
CA HIS A 139 -10.22 -16.40 -1.31
C HIS A 139 -9.05 -17.38 -1.44
N THR A 140 -7.82 -16.91 -1.19
CA THR A 140 -6.62 -17.78 -1.25
C THR A 140 -6.64 -18.85 -0.15
N ALA A 141 -7.20 -18.55 1.04
CA ALA A 141 -7.41 -19.54 2.09
C ALA A 141 -8.43 -20.63 1.66
N THR A 142 -9.45 -20.26 0.89
CA THR A 142 -10.39 -21.21 0.29
C THR A 142 -9.68 -22.15 -0.70
N GLU A 143 -8.86 -21.58 -1.58
CA GLU A 143 -8.05 -22.37 -2.54
C GLU A 143 -7.03 -23.27 -1.83
N ALA A 144 -6.53 -22.86 -0.67
CA ALA A 144 -5.66 -23.68 0.18
C ALA A 144 -6.38 -24.83 0.89
N GLY A 145 -7.71 -24.91 0.80
CA GLY A 145 -8.51 -25.94 1.45
C GLY A 145 -8.74 -25.71 2.95
N ALA A 146 -8.71 -24.45 3.40
CA ALA A 146 -8.99 -24.13 4.80
C ALA A 146 -10.43 -24.50 5.18
N ARG A 147 -10.64 -25.11 6.36
CA ARG A 147 -11.97 -25.46 6.88
C ARG A 147 -12.84 -24.23 7.19
N ASP A 148 -12.23 -23.16 7.60
CA ASP A 148 -12.86 -21.86 7.84
C ASP A 148 -11.98 -20.75 7.20
N PRO A 149 -12.15 -20.53 5.86
CA PRO A 149 -11.36 -19.55 5.14
C PRO A 149 -11.58 -18.13 5.63
N TYR A 150 -12.80 -17.80 6.05
CA TYR A 150 -13.12 -16.47 6.58
C TYR A 150 -12.33 -16.17 7.84
N ARG A 151 -12.32 -17.11 8.79
CA ARG A 151 -11.54 -16.98 10.02
C ARG A 151 -10.04 -16.89 9.72
N LEU A 152 -9.51 -17.77 8.89
CA LEU A 152 -8.09 -17.78 8.55
C LEU A 152 -7.67 -16.50 7.85
N GLY A 153 -8.43 -16.04 6.84
CA GLY A 153 -8.10 -14.81 6.11
C GLY A 153 -8.07 -13.58 7.02
N ASN A 154 -9.04 -13.43 7.92
CA ASN A 154 -9.05 -12.34 8.89
C ASN A 154 -7.88 -12.43 9.90
N GLN A 155 -7.54 -13.62 10.38
CA GLN A 155 -6.40 -13.81 11.27
C GLN A 155 -5.08 -13.43 10.58
N LEU A 156 -4.90 -13.82 9.32
CA LEU A 156 -3.70 -13.45 8.54
C LEU A 156 -3.64 -11.96 8.27
N ALA A 157 -4.77 -11.30 7.99
CA ALA A 157 -4.83 -9.84 7.81
C ALA A 157 -4.38 -9.10 9.08
N VAL A 158 -4.91 -9.47 10.25
CA VAL A 158 -4.52 -8.88 11.54
C VAL A 158 -3.05 -9.10 11.84
N LEU A 159 -2.55 -10.33 11.60
CA LEU A 159 -1.16 -10.69 11.83
C LEU A 159 -0.21 -9.89 10.92
N PHE A 160 -0.56 -9.74 9.64
CA PHE A 160 0.22 -8.97 8.68
C PHE A 160 0.29 -7.48 9.02
N GLU A 161 -0.86 -6.87 9.32
CA GLU A 161 -0.92 -5.45 9.70
C GLU A 161 -0.14 -5.17 10.99
N GLY A 162 -0.32 -6.03 12.01
CA GLY A 162 0.42 -5.93 13.28
C GLY A 162 1.94 -6.07 13.08
N ALA A 163 2.36 -7.03 12.28
CA ALA A 163 3.78 -7.24 11.99
C ALA A 163 4.39 -6.06 11.22
N LYS A 164 3.68 -5.47 10.25
CA LYS A 164 4.14 -4.27 9.53
C LYS A 164 4.24 -3.05 10.43
N ALA A 165 3.27 -2.84 11.30
CA ALA A 165 3.29 -1.73 12.25
C ALA A 165 4.48 -1.87 13.23
N LEU A 166 4.68 -3.06 13.77
CA LEU A 166 5.79 -3.34 14.70
C LEU A 166 7.16 -3.24 14.01
N ALA A 167 7.29 -3.79 12.80
CA ALA A 167 8.50 -3.69 12.01
C ALA A 167 8.87 -2.23 11.72
N THR A 168 7.88 -1.39 11.41
CA THR A 168 8.08 0.05 11.22
C THR A 168 8.54 0.75 12.50
N SER A 169 7.91 0.45 13.63
CA SER A 169 8.23 1.05 14.92
C SER A 169 9.63 0.69 15.42
N LEU A 170 10.05 -0.53 15.16
CA LEU A 170 11.38 -1.03 15.54
C LEU A 170 12.46 -0.74 14.50
N ASN A 171 12.06 -0.35 13.27
CA ASN A 171 12.92 -0.28 12.09
C ASN A 171 13.69 -1.60 11.87
N ASP A 172 12.99 -2.72 12.05
CA ASP A 172 13.51 -4.08 11.98
C ASP A 172 12.50 -5.00 11.27
N THR A 173 12.99 -5.95 10.48
CA THR A 173 12.15 -6.91 9.74
C THR A 173 11.81 -8.15 10.54
N SER A 174 12.41 -8.38 11.71
CA SER A 174 12.17 -9.57 12.53
C SER A 174 10.70 -9.81 12.89
N PRO A 175 9.84 -8.78 13.12
CA PRO A 175 8.41 -9.00 13.32
C PRO A 175 7.71 -9.70 12.16
N LEU A 176 8.14 -9.44 10.91
CA LEU A 176 7.57 -10.13 9.74
C LEU A 176 7.98 -11.61 9.71
N LEU A 177 9.21 -11.94 10.10
CA LEU A 177 9.67 -13.34 10.20
C LEU A 177 8.87 -14.11 11.28
N HIS A 178 8.65 -13.50 12.45
CA HIS A 178 7.84 -14.09 13.51
C HIS A 178 6.38 -14.26 13.08
N ALA A 179 5.82 -13.28 12.40
CA ALA A 179 4.47 -13.34 11.87
C ALA A 179 4.34 -14.44 10.81
N ARG A 180 5.34 -14.59 9.93
CA ARG A 180 5.36 -15.67 8.94
C ARG A 180 5.34 -17.04 9.60
N SER A 181 6.14 -17.26 10.64
CA SER A 181 6.14 -18.52 11.40
C SER A 181 4.80 -18.79 12.08
N ALA A 182 4.16 -17.77 12.66
CA ALA A 182 2.82 -17.88 13.22
C ALA A 182 1.77 -18.18 12.13
N ALA A 183 1.89 -17.53 10.97
CA ALA A 183 1.01 -17.79 9.81
C ALA A 183 1.13 -19.24 9.32
N GLU A 184 2.34 -19.80 9.25
CA GLU A 184 2.55 -21.23 8.93
C GLU A 184 1.75 -22.13 9.85
N THR A 185 1.82 -21.92 11.16
CA THR A 185 1.07 -22.67 12.16
C THR A 185 -0.44 -22.53 11.97
N LEU A 186 -0.94 -21.32 11.71
CA LEU A 186 -2.37 -21.07 11.50
C LEU A 186 -2.88 -21.75 10.23
N ILE A 187 -2.13 -21.65 9.13
CA ILE A 187 -2.49 -22.23 7.84
C ILE A 187 -2.51 -23.76 7.95
N ASP A 188 -1.45 -24.35 8.50
CA ASP A 188 -1.34 -25.80 8.63
C ASP A 188 -2.46 -26.35 9.54
N ALA A 189 -2.75 -25.71 10.67
CA ALA A 189 -3.86 -26.09 11.54
C ALA A 189 -5.23 -25.94 10.89
N ALA A 190 -5.40 -24.98 9.98
CA ALA A 190 -6.67 -24.75 9.28
C ALA A 190 -6.90 -25.73 8.11
N THR A 191 -5.84 -26.28 7.51
CA THR A 191 -5.86 -27.11 6.30
C THR A 191 -5.66 -28.60 6.59
N ILE A 192 -5.16 -28.98 7.77
CA ILE A 192 -5.03 -30.39 8.14
C ILE A 192 -6.42 -30.99 8.28
N ASP A 193 -6.72 -31.99 7.47
CA ASP A 193 -7.84 -32.90 7.68
C ASP A 193 -7.64 -33.61 9.03
N SER A 194 -8.53 -33.36 9.99
CA SER A 194 -8.59 -34.16 11.22
C SER A 194 -9.08 -35.52 10.79
N GLY A 195 -8.16 -36.33 10.21
CA GLY A 195 -8.44 -37.71 9.85
C GLY A 195 -9.06 -38.41 11.06
N LYS A 196 -10.26 -38.96 10.83
CA LYS A 196 -10.95 -39.82 11.74
C LYS A 196 -10.09 -41.02 12.10
#